data_607641eac704444fd02b29ab2f801fe2
#
_entry.id   607641eac704444fd02b29ab2f801fe2
#
_cell.length_a   1.000
_cell.length_b   1.000
_cell.length_c   1.000
_cell.angle_alpha   90.00
_cell.angle_beta   90.00
_cell.angle_gamma   90.00
#
_symmetry.space_group_name_H-M   'P 1'
#
loop_
_entity.id
_entity.type
_entity.pdbx_description
1 polymer ?
#
loop_
_entity_poly.entity_id
_entity_poly.type
_entity_poly.pdbx_seq_one_letter_code
_entity_poly.pdbx_strand_id
1 'polypeptide(L)'
;MKSEKFAAAIENSQFSIFNSQLYPVPLHPIMTMIAIVLCYFALLFAISRWTGRRATNQTFYRADRQSPWYLVAIGMVGASISGVTFVSVPGMVNSIGMTYLQTCMGFIVGYVVIAFVLLPLYYRLNLTTIYSYLGQRIGQRAYKTGASFFLLSKMTGAAVRFYVVCWILMECGLSPSAGKDAGSMWYNDLLFVIVVVVMMLLIWLYTRQGGIKTLVWTDVLQTICLFGTLLLIIYKVVDDLDMTMGDAASVIYHSELSRVFVMDDWFSKQYFWKQFLSGAFIAIVMTGLDQDMMQKNLTCRSLRDAQKDMCTYGVAFLPANLLFLSLGVLLTLWYQQQGLALPVKGDDLLPQFISLTSHLSPLTSIVFILGMVAAAFSSADSALTALTTSYCVDICGRPDDERLRRRAHIAMAGIFVVFILLFRVLNSTSVIDAIYILCSYTYGPLLGLFAFGLLTKRKTNDRLVPYICLASPVICYLLDICVEQLSGYRFGYELLMLNGLLTFLGLWLSVKRKS
;
A
#
# COMPACT_ATOMS: atom_id res chain seq x y z
N MET A 1 13.71 38.86 11.46
CA MET A 1 12.28 39.17 11.75
C MET A 1 11.33 37.97 11.58
N LYS A 2 11.27 37.21 10.48
CA LYS A 2 10.49 35.94 10.41
C LYS A 2 11.13 34.83 11.25
N SER A 3 12.45 34.71 11.26
CA SER A 3 13.24 33.73 12.02
C SER A 3 13.05 33.93 13.56
N GLU A 4 13.02 35.16 14.05
CA GLU A 4 12.81 35.45 15.47
C GLU A 4 11.37 35.15 15.94
N LYS A 5 10.37 35.38 15.08
CA LYS A 5 8.98 35.01 15.37
C LYS A 5 8.77 33.51 15.39
N PHE A 6 9.54 32.78 14.56
CA PHE A 6 9.50 31.33 14.50
C PHE A 6 10.24 30.68 15.68
N ALA A 7 11.41 31.23 16.07
CA ALA A 7 12.14 30.79 17.26
C ALA A 7 11.31 31.05 18.55
N ALA A 8 10.65 32.18 18.68
CA ALA A 8 9.74 32.47 19.78
C ALA A 8 8.50 31.58 19.79
N ALA A 9 8.00 31.12 18.61
CA ALA A 9 6.90 30.17 18.51
C ALA A 9 7.35 28.76 18.90
N ILE A 10 8.60 28.37 18.60
CA ILE A 10 9.19 27.08 18.99
C ILE A 10 9.54 27.03 20.47
N GLU A 11 10.13 28.08 21.04
CA GLU A 11 10.33 28.18 22.49
C GLU A 11 9.01 28.11 23.25
N ASN A 12 7.98 28.78 22.77
CA ASN A 12 6.63 28.65 23.32
C ASN A 12 6.03 27.26 23.09
N SER A 13 6.35 26.54 22.00
CA SER A 13 5.87 25.17 21.74
C SER A 13 6.61 24.11 22.57
N GLN A 14 7.91 24.25 22.80
CA GLN A 14 8.66 23.37 23.71
C GLN A 14 8.25 23.59 25.18
N PHE A 15 7.93 24.81 25.58
CA PHE A 15 7.35 25.10 26.91
C PHE A 15 5.88 24.68 27.02
N SER A 16 5.11 24.63 25.92
CA SER A 16 3.71 24.20 25.93
C SER A 16 3.55 22.68 25.92
N ILE A 17 4.57 21.93 25.46
CA ILE A 17 4.62 20.46 25.63
C ILE A 17 4.77 20.09 27.13
N PHE A 18 5.31 21.01 27.96
CA PHE A 18 5.42 20.81 29.40
C PHE A 18 4.25 21.42 30.21
N ASN A 19 3.49 22.35 29.61
CA ASN A 19 2.37 23.04 30.28
C ASN A 19 1.12 22.95 29.40
N SER A 20 0.43 21.82 29.45
CA SER A 20 -0.87 21.59 28.79
C SER A 20 -1.97 22.42 29.48
N GLN A 21 -1.97 23.74 29.30
CA GLN A 21 -3.18 24.51 29.43
C GLN A 21 -3.92 24.49 28.10
N LEU A 22 -5.12 23.92 28.12
CA LEU A 22 -6.12 23.91 27.06
C LEU A 22 -6.30 25.30 26.43
N TYR A 23 -5.59 25.57 25.33
CA TYR A 23 -6.06 26.59 24.42
C TYR A 23 -7.15 25.97 23.59
N PRO A 24 -8.40 26.44 23.62
CA PRO A 24 -9.42 25.97 22.73
C PRO A 24 -8.95 26.20 21.29
N VAL A 25 -8.76 25.13 20.53
CA VAL A 25 -8.51 25.25 19.09
C VAL A 25 -9.67 26.06 18.52
N PRO A 26 -9.43 27.16 17.81
CA PRO A 26 -10.51 27.98 17.30
C PRO A 26 -11.45 27.12 16.47
N LEU A 27 -12.73 27.16 16.74
CA LEU A 27 -13.79 26.36 16.11
C LEU A 27 -13.77 26.40 14.57
N HIS A 28 -13.26 27.49 14.00
CA HIS A 28 -13.21 27.73 12.56
C HIS A 28 -12.38 26.69 11.76
N PRO A 29 -11.15 26.31 12.15
CA PRO A 29 -10.36 25.30 11.43
C PRO A 29 -10.97 23.89 11.51
N ILE A 30 -11.52 23.51 12.67
CA ILE A 30 -12.16 22.18 12.86
C ILE A 30 -13.41 22.08 12.00
N MET A 31 -14.25 23.09 11.96
CA MET A 31 -15.44 23.11 11.11
C MET A 31 -15.08 23.04 9.62
N THR A 32 -14.02 23.74 9.20
CA THR A 32 -13.51 23.69 7.83
C THR A 32 -12.99 22.28 7.48
N MET A 33 -12.23 21.65 8.38
CA MET A 33 -11.76 20.27 8.22
C MET A 33 -12.93 19.29 8.07
N ILE A 34 -13.91 19.36 8.96
CA ILE A 34 -15.11 18.52 8.91
C ILE A 34 -15.86 18.74 7.59
N ALA A 35 -16.04 19.99 7.15
CA ALA A 35 -16.72 20.30 5.91
C ALA A 35 -16.01 19.73 4.68
N ILE A 36 -14.68 19.83 4.61
CA ILE A 36 -13.87 19.28 3.51
C ILE A 36 -13.97 17.75 3.48
N VAL A 37 -13.84 17.10 4.64
CA VAL A 37 -13.97 15.64 4.75
C VAL A 37 -15.39 15.18 4.37
N LEU A 38 -16.43 15.88 4.83
CA LEU A 38 -17.81 15.59 4.43
C LEU A 38 -18.05 15.81 2.94
N CYS A 39 -17.50 16.87 2.34
CA CYS A 39 -17.56 17.11 0.90
C CYS A 39 -16.89 15.99 0.10
N TYR A 40 -15.70 15.54 0.53
CA TYR A 40 -15.01 14.41 -0.06
C TYR A 40 -15.86 13.13 -0.02
N PHE A 41 -16.45 12.80 1.14
CA PHE A 41 -17.35 11.63 1.25
C PHE A 41 -18.60 11.80 0.41
N ALA A 42 -19.19 12.99 0.35
CA ALA A 42 -20.36 13.26 -0.50
C ALA A 42 -20.04 12.97 -1.98
N LEU A 43 -18.85 13.34 -2.46
CA LEU A 43 -18.38 13.00 -3.80
C LEU A 43 -18.23 11.49 -4.00
N LEU A 44 -17.61 10.77 -3.05
CA LEU A 44 -17.48 9.31 -3.12
C LEU A 44 -18.84 8.63 -3.20
N PHE A 45 -19.79 9.05 -2.35
CA PHE A 45 -21.16 8.52 -2.36
C PHE A 45 -21.91 8.87 -3.63
N ALA A 46 -21.73 10.06 -4.19
CA ALA A 46 -22.32 10.45 -5.47
C ALA A 46 -21.83 9.56 -6.62
N ILE A 47 -20.51 9.32 -6.68
CA ILE A 47 -19.89 8.39 -7.65
C ILE A 47 -20.44 6.98 -7.44
N SER A 48 -20.49 6.51 -6.19
CA SER A 48 -21.01 5.18 -5.86
C SER A 48 -22.48 5.00 -6.29
N ARG A 49 -23.30 6.01 -6.04
CA ARG A 49 -24.72 5.97 -6.44
C ARG A 49 -24.88 6.01 -7.96
N TRP A 50 -24.04 6.76 -8.67
CA TRP A 50 -24.04 6.82 -10.13
C TRP A 50 -23.60 5.50 -10.75
N THR A 51 -22.49 4.94 -10.32
CA THR A 51 -21.91 3.69 -10.84
C THR A 51 -22.69 2.46 -10.39
N GLY A 52 -23.31 2.50 -9.20
CA GLY A 52 -24.07 1.41 -8.61
C GLY A 52 -25.50 1.27 -9.16
N ARG A 53 -25.98 2.23 -9.97
CA ARG A 53 -27.28 2.11 -10.64
C ARG A 53 -27.26 0.91 -11.59
N ARG A 54 -28.16 -0.07 -11.36
CA ARG A 54 -28.28 -1.31 -12.15
C ARG A 54 -27.02 -2.21 -12.06
N ALA A 55 -26.26 -2.13 -10.97
CA ALA A 55 -25.10 -2.99 -10.78
C ALA A 55 -25.51 -4.46 -10.60
N THR A 56 -24.87 -5.34 -11.36
CA THR A 56 -24.97 -6.80 -11.27
C THR A 56 -23.72 -7.38 -10.61
N ASN A 57 -23.67 -8.70 -10.41
CA ASN A 57 -22.45 -9.37 -9.98
C ASN A 57 -21.31 -9.19 -11.02
N GLN A 58 -21.62 -9.17 -12.31
CA GLN A 58 -20.63 -8.89 -13.36
C GLN A 58 -20.08 -7.46 -13.25
N THR A 59 -20.94 -6.49 -12.98
CA THR A 59 -20.52 -5.10 -12.71
C THR A 59 -19.61 -5.04 -11.48
N PHE A 60 -19.97 -5.77 -10.41
CA PHE A 60 -19.20 -5.79 -9.17
C PHE A 60 -17.79 -6.41 -9.37
N TYR A 61 -17.69 -7.52 -10.12
CA TYR A 61 -16.43 -8.26 -10.25
C TYR A 61 -15.55 -7.77 -11.40
N ARG A 62 -16.11 -7.22 -12.50
CA ARG A 62 -15.40 -6.93 -13.75
C ARG A 62 -15.70 -5.56 -14.36
N ALA A 63 -16.52 -4.70 -13.73
CA ALA A 63 -17.00 -3.43 -14.29
C ALA A 63 -17.53 -3.58 -15.73
N ASP A 64 -18.18 -4.70 -16.05
CA ASP A 64 -18.70 -5.04 -17.37
C ASP A 64 -17.62 -5.03 -18.49
N ARG A 65 -16.33 -4.98 -18.15
CA ARG A 65 -15.16 -4.82 -19.06
C ARG A 65 -15.27 -3.60 -19.97
N GLN A 66 -15.65 -2.47 -19.42
CA GLN A 66 -15.86 -1.23 -20.19
C GLN A 66 -15.02 -0.05 -19.69
N SER A 67 -14.09 -0.28 -18.75
CA SER A 67 -13.29 0.79 -18.17
C SER A 67 -12.30 1.36 -19.21
N PRO A 68 -12.18 2.69 -19.33
CA PRO A 68 -11.14 3.32 -20.11
C PRO A 68 -9.76 3.07 -19.47
N TRP A 69 -8.78 2.66 -20.25
CA TRP A 69 -7.46 2.27 -19.76
C TRP A 69 -6.73 3.37 -18.98
N TYR A 70 -6.89 4.64 -19.40
CA TYR A 70 -6.22 5.76 -18.73
C TYR A 70 -6.79 6.06 -17.33
N LEU A 71 -8.10 5.85 -17.12
CA LEU A 71 -8.69 5.96 -15.78
C LEU A 71 -8.19 4.84 -14.87
N VAL A 72 -8.07 3.61 -15.41
CA VAL A 72 -7.53 2.48 -14.67
C VAL A 72 -6.07 2.74 -14.30
N ALA A 73 -5.24 3.24 -15.23
CA ALA A 73 -3.83 3.55 -14.99
C ALA A 73 -3.66 4.60 -13.87
N ILE A 74 -4.39 5.71 -13.94
CA ILE A 74 -4.36 6.75 -12.90
C ILE A 74 -4.79 6.16 -11.54
N GLY A 75 -5.90 5.42 -11.50
CA GLY A 75 -6.40 4.79 -10.29
C GLY A 75 -5.44 3.75 -9.73
N MET A 76 -4.77 2.95 -10.57
CA MET A 76 -3.77 1.98 -10.14
C MET A 76 -2.54 2.64 -9.52
N VAL A 77 -2.06 3.77 -10.04
CA VAL A 77 -0.98 4.56 -9.41
C VAL A 77 -1.38 4.96 -8.00
N GLY A 78 -2.56 5.57 -7.83
CA GLY A 78 -3.04 6.01 -6.51
C GLY A 78 -3.31 4.86 -5.54
N ALA A 79 -3.85 3.74 -6.02
CA ALA A 79 -4.10 2.57 -5.18
C ALA A 79 -2.81 1.88 -4.70
N SER A 80 -1.72 2.01 -5.46
CA SER A 80 -0.40 1.47 -5.08
C SER A 80 0.34 2.38 -4.11
N ILE A 81 0.12 3.69 -4.23
CA ILE A 81 0.64 4.69 -3.30
C ILE A 81 -0.33 4.79 -2.13
N SER A 82 -0.07 4.02 -1.09
CA SER A 82 -0.88 4.03 0.12
C SER A 82 -0.44 5.13 1.09
N GLY A 83 -1.22 5.33 2.18
CA GLY A 83 -0.81 6.21 3.27
C GLY A 83 0.54 5.86 3.89
N VAL A 84 0.95 4.57 3.84
CA VAL A 84 2.30 4.15 4.24
C VAL A 84 3.36 4.77 3.33
N THR A 85 3.16 4.78 2.01
CA THR A 85 4.08 5.43 1.08
C THR A 85 4.27 6.91 1.42
N PHE A 86 3.18 7.56 1.84
CA PHE A 86 3.18 8.98 2.19
C PHE A 86 4.13 9.32 3.35
N VAL A 87 4.27 8.43 4.33
CA VAL A 87 5.12 8.64 5.51
C VAL A 87 6.45 7.91 5.43
N SER A 88 6.44 6.64 4.99
CA SER A 88 7.64 5.81 5.04
C SER A 88 8.63 6.13 3.92
N VAL A 89 8.17 6.49 2.71
CA VAL A 89 9.09 6.79 1.59
C VAL A 89 9.90 8.07 1.85
N PRO A 90 9.31 9.21 2.27
CA PRO A 90 10.10 10.35 2.71
C PRO A 90 10.98 10.02 3.92
N GLY A 91 10.47 9.25 4.87
CA GLY A 91 11.16 8.93 6.12
C GLY A 91 12.40 8.07 5.95
N MET A 92 12.44 7.18 4.94
CA MET A 92 13.60 6.32 4.71
C MET A 92 14.82 7.06 4.15
N VAL A 93 14.65 8.27 3.60
CA VAL A 93 15.75 9.03 2.97
C VAL A 93 16.90 9.27 3.95
N ASN A 94 16.62 9.51 5.23
CA ASN A 94 17.65 9.71 6.24
C ASN A 94 18.54 8.48 6.49
N SER A 95 18.00 7.28 6.29
CA SER A 95 18.71 6.03 6.58
C SER A 95 19.35 5.40 5.36
N ILE A 96 18.74 5.53 4.19
CA ILE A 96 19.18 4.84 2.97
C ILE A 96 19.29 5.74 1.74
N GLY A 97 19.14 7.05 1.91
CA GLY A 97 19.11 7.99 0.78
C GLY A 97 17.98 7.69 -0.19
N MET A 98 18.17 8.01 -1.46
CA MET A 98 17.21 7.72 -2.53
C MET A 98 17.35 6.30 -3.12
N THR A 99 18.01 5.36 -2.44
CA THR A 99 18.30 4.02 -2.97
C THR A 99 17.02 3.20 -3.28
N TYR A 100 15.89 3.54 -2.68
CA TYR A 100 14.59 2.92 -3.01
C TYR A 100 14.21 3.07 -4.50
N LEU A 101 14.75 4.06 -5.21
CA LEU A 101 14.55 4.19 -6.66
C LEU A 101 15.10 2.98 -7.43
N GLN A 102 16.14 2.30 -6.92
CA GLN A 102 16.65 1.07 -7.53
C GLN A 102 15.57 -0.02 -7.57
N THR A 103 14.79 -0.15 -6.48
CA THR A 103 13.64 -1.07 -6.39
C THR A 103 12.54 -0.65 -7.37
N CYS A 104 12.26 0.66 -7.46
CA CYS A 104 11.26 1.20 -8.39
C CYS A 104 11.65 0.99 -9.85
N MET A 105 12.94 1.04 -10.20
CA MET A 105 13.43 0.67 -11.53
C MET A 105 13.16 -0.82 -11.83
N GLY A 106 13.35 -1.68 -10.83
CA GLY A 106 12.99 -3.09 -10.92
C GLY A 106 11.49 -3.30 -11.18
N PHE A 107 10.63 -2.50 -10.55
CA PHE A 107 9.18 -2.58 -10.78
C PHE A 107 8.81 -2.41 -12.25
N ILE A 108 9.49 -1.53 -13.00
CA ILE A 108 9.22 -1.34 -14.44
C ILE A 108 9.40 -2.66 -15.20
N VAL A 109 10.48 -3.40 -14.92
CA VAL A 109 10.71 -4.72 -15.53
C VAL A 109 9.58 -5.68 -15.16
N GLY A 110 9.19 -5.72 -13.89
CA GLY A 110 8.08 -6.53 -13.42
C GLY A 110 6.77 -6.20 -14.16
N TYR A 111 6.44 -4.93 -14.34
CA TYR A 111 5.24 -4.50 -15.05
C TYR A 111 5.28 -4.85 -16.55
N VAL A 112 6.45 -4.81 -17.18
CA VAL A 112 6.64 -5.29 -18.56
C VAL A 112 6.34 -6.80 -18.63
N VAL A 113 6.84 -7.59 -17.69
CA VAL A 113 6.53 -9.04 -17.61
C VAL A 113 5.02 -9.25 -17.43
N ILE A 114 4.37 -8.51 -16.55
CA ILE A 114 2.91 -8.60 -16.37
C ILE A 114 2.19 -8.27 -17.68
N ALA A 115 2.54 -7.17 -18.32
CA ALA A 115 1.89 -6.68 -19.54
C ALA A 115 1.98 -7.67 -20.70
N PHE A 116 3.13 -8.32 -20.87
CA PHE A 116 3.39 -9.14 -22.07
C PHE A 116 3.37 -10.65 -21.82
N VAL A 117 3.39 -11.10 -20.56
CA VAL A 117 3.31 -12.54 -20.22
C VAL A 117 2.00 -12.88 -19.51
N LEU A 118 1.67 -12.18 -18.42
CA LEU A 118 0.51 -12.54 -17.59
C LEU A 118 -0.82 -12.07 -18.19
N LEU A 119 -0.90 -10.81 -18.64
CA LEU A 119 -2.15 -10.29 -19.21
C LEU A 119 -2.63 -11.03 -20.45
N PRO A 120 -1.77 -11.38 -21.45
CA PRO A 120 -2.19 -12.23 -22.56
C PRO A 120 -2.80 -13.56 -22.11
N LEU A 121 -2.23 -14.18 -21.08
CA LEU A 121 -2.76 -15.42 -20.50
C LEU A 121 -4.14 -15.21 -19.88
N TYR A 122 -4.30 -14.18 -19.05
CA TYR A 122 -5.55 -13.90 -18.34
C TYR A 122 -6.69 -13.51 -19.29
N TYR A 123 -6.40 -12.70 -20.31
CA TYR A 123 -7.37 -12.32 -21.34
C TYR A 123 -7.77 -13.50 -22.23
N ARG A 124 -6.79 -14.33 -22.66
CA ARG A 124 -7.04 -15.54 -23.47
C ARG A 124 -7.94 -16.54 -22.76
N LEU A 125 -7.74 -16.73 -21.45
CA LEU A 125 -8.53 -17.65 -20.64
C LEU A 125 -9.83 -17.03 -20.11
N ASN A 126 -10.09 -15.76 -20.40
CA ASN A 126 -11.28 -15.03 -19.98
C ASN A 126 -11.55 -15.10 -18.47
N LEU A 127 -10.50 -15.00 -17.66
CA LEU A 127 -10.57 -15.22 -16.22
C LEU A 127 -11.40 -14.15 -15.49
N THR A 128 -12.15 -14.54 -14.47
CA THR A 128 -12.78 -13.64 -13.48
C THR A 128 -11.81 -13.36 -12.35
N THR A 129 -11.12 -14.41 -11.89
CA THR A 129 -10.05 -14.34 -10.92
C THR A 129 -8.82 -15.03 -11.50
N ILE A 130 -7.65 -14.49 -11.18
CA ILE A 130 -6.39 -15.01 -11.73
C ILE A 130 -6.07 -16.42 -11.23
N TYR A 131 -6.59 -16.79 -10.04
CA TYR A 131 -6.31 -18.10 -9.42
C TYR A 131 -6.99 -19.25 -10.14
N SER A 132 -8.06 -19.01 -10.90
CA SER A 132 -8.71 -20.02 -11.73
C SER A 132 -7.76 -20.62 -12.79
N TYR A 133 -6.69 -19.89 -13.17
CA TYR A 133 -5.60 -20.44 -13.97
C TYR A 133 -4.92 -21.64 -13.28
N LEU A 134 -4.65 -21.56 -11.98
CA LEU A 134 -4.05 -22.67 -11.22
C LEU A 134 -4.94 -23.92 -11.24
N GLY A 135 -6.26 -23.73 -11.19
CA GLY A 135 -7.24 -24.81 -11.31
C GLY A 135 -7.16 -25.55 -12.64
N GLN A 136 -7.06 -24.80 -13.73
CA GLN A 136 -6.95 -25.35 -15.08
C GLN A 136 -5.58 -26.02 -15.33
N ARG A 137 -4.51 -25.46 -14.74
CA ARG A 137 -3.14 -25.88 -15.04
C ARG A 137 -2.59 -26.95 -14.10
N ILE A 138 -2.91 -26.90 -12.81
CA ILE A 138 -2.37 -27.79 -11.78
C ILE A 138 -3.48 -28.66 -11.20
N GLY A 139 -4.51 -28.06 -10.62
CA GLY A 139 -5.64 -28.77 -10.03
C GLY A 139 -6.44 -27.91 -9.03
N GLN A 140 -7.56 -28.47 -8.56
CA GLN A 140 -8.50 -27.75 -7.70
C GLN A 140 -7.93 -27.40 -6.31
N ARG A 141 -7.01 -28.23 -5.78
CA ARG A 141 -6.34 -27.91 -4.51
C ARG A 141 -5.36 -26.76 -4.68
N ALA A 142 -4.58 -26.75 -5.76
CA ALA A 142 -3.70 -25.63 -6.10
C ALA A 142 -4.48 -24.32 -6.26
N TYR A 143 -5.63 -24.36 -6.93
CA TYR A 143 -6.53 -23.23 -7.08
C TYR A 143 -6.97 -22.64 -5.73
N LYS A 144 -7.55 -23.49 -4.88
CA LYS A 144 -8.01 -23.05 -3.55
C LYS A 144 -6.86 -22.61 -2.65
N THR A 145 -5.71 -23.28 -2.72
CA THR A 145 -4.51 -22.88 -1.97
C THR A 145 -4.03 -21.50 -2.39
N GLY A 146 -3.90 -21.25 -3.71
CA GLY A 146 -3.51 -19.94 -4.22
C GLY A 146 -4.47 -18.83 -3.78
N ALA A 147 -5.79 -19.05 -3.91
CA ALA A 147 -6.80 -18.10 -3.45
C ALA A 147 -6.74 -17.86 -1.93
N SER A 148 -6.49 -18.91 -1.13
CA SER A 148 -6.36 -18.77 0.34
C SER A 148 -5.13 -17.96 0.74
N PHE A 149 -3.98 -18.21 0.09
CA PHE A 149 -2.77 -17.41 0.31
C PHE A 149 -2.98 -15.95 -0.08
N PHE A 150 -3.69 -15.67 -1.18
CA PHE A 150 -4.07 -14.30 -1.53
C PHE A 150 -4.96 -13.66 -0.46
N LEU A 151 -6.03 -14.34 -0.03
CA LEU A 151 -6.91 -13.80 1.00
C LEU A 151 -6.13 -13.43 2.27
N LEU A 152 -5.22 -14.30 2.71
CA LEU A 152 -4.37 -14.03 3.88
C LEU A 152 -3.43 -12.85 3.63
N SER A 153 -2.67 -12.88 2.53
CA SER A 153 -1.69 -11.84 2.18
C SER A 153 -2.33 -10.48 2.02
N LYS A 154 -3.46 -10.43 1.30
CA LYS A 154 -4.17 -9.18 1.05
C LYS A 154 -4.80 -8.62 2.31
N MET A 155 -5.44 -9.47 3.12
CA MET A 155 -6.04 -9.05 4.39
C MET A 155 -4.99 -8.47 5.33
N THR A 156 -3.88 -9.17 5.53
CA THR A 156 -2.80 -8.71 6.41
C THR A 156 -2.13 -7.46 5.88
N GLY A 157 -1.72 -7.43 4.61
CA GLY A 157 -1.04 -6.28 4.00
C GLY A 157 -1.92 -5.02 3.94
N ALA A 158 -3.22 -5.16 3.69
CA ALA A 158 -4.15 -4.04 3.68
C ALA A 158 -4.44 -3.54 5.11
N ALA A 159 -4.54 -4.45 6.10
CA ALA A 159 -4.77 -4.10 7.49
C ALA A 159 -3.61 -3.27 8.06
N VAL A 160 -2.37 -3.64 7.74
CA VAL A 160 -1.17 -2.87 8.14
C VAL A 160 -1.20 -1.46 7.57
N ARG A 161 -1.50 -1.32 6.28
CA ARG A 161 -1.56 -0.01 5.61
C ARG A 161 -2.65 0.88 6.20
N PHE A 162 -3.81 0.30 6.49
CA PHE A 162 -4.94 1.03 7.05
C PHE A 162 -4.71 1.43 8.51
N TYR A 163 -4.06 0.57 9.29
CA TYR A 163 -3.64 0.85 10.67
C TYR A 163 -2.82 2.14 10.76
N VAL A 164 -1.81 2.29 9.89
CA VAL A 164 -0.94 3.47 9.88
C VAL A 164 -1.72 4.75 9.69
N VAL A 165 -2.66 4.74 8.75
CA VAL A 165 -3.46 5.93 8.49
C VAL A 165 -4.39 6.26 9.65
N CYS A 166 -5.03 5.24 10.26
CA CYS A 166 -5.83 5.46 11.47
C CYS A 166 -4.98 6.01 12.62
N TRP A 167 -3.74 5.51 12.77
CA TRP A 167 -2.81 6.00 13.78
C TRP A 167 -2.43 7.47 13.54
N ILE A 168 -2.07 7.85 12.32
CA ILE A 168 -1.72 9.23 11.95
C ILE A 168 -2.92 10.17 12.12
N LEU A 169 -4.13 9.75 11.75
CA LEU A 169 -5.34 10.54 11.95
C LEU A 169 -5.61 10.82 13.44
N MET A 170 -5.29 9.87 14.30
CA MET A 170 -5.36 10.07 15.75
C MET A 170 -4.33 11.08 16.22
N GLU A 171 -3.07 10.92 15.81
CA GLU A 171 -1.93 11.75 16.24
C GLU A 171 -2.05 13.20 15.74
N CYS A 172 -2.42 13.40 14.48
CA CYS A 172 -2.46 14.70 13.84
C CYS A 172 -3.81 15.43 13.98
N GLY A 173 -4.92 14.73 14.24
CA GLY A 173 -6.25 15.32 14.14
C GLY A 173 -7.16 15.19 15.35
N LEU A 174 -7.16 14.08 16.05
CA LEU A 174 -8.19 13.78 17.03
C LEU A 174 -7.71 13.78 18.49
N SER A 175 -6.42 13.62 18.73
CA SER A 175 -5.86 13.59 20.09
C SER A 175 -4.52 14.33 20.20
N PRO A 176 -4.47 15.64 19.95
CA PRO A 176 -3.21 16.39 19.96
C PRO A 176 -2.56 16.54 21.35
N SER A 177 -3.18 16.09 22.42
CA SER A 177 -2.76 16.40 23.79
C SER A 177 -3.07 15.32 24.82
N ALA A 178 -3.14 14.05 24.44
CA ALA A 178 -3.32 13.00 25.43
C ALA A 178 -2.06 12.86 26.30
N GLY A 179 -2.04 13.56 27.42
CA GLY A 179 -1.04 13.39 28.46
C GLY A 179 -0.89 11.91 28.81
N LYS A 180 0.30 11.49 29.23
CA LYS A 180 0.66 10.09 29.54
C LYS A 180 -0.05 9.52 30.79
N ASP A 181 -1.20 10.05 31.17
CA ASP A 181 -1.97 9.58 32.30
C ASP A 181 -2.74 8.31 31.95
N ALA A 182 -2.78 7.35 32.85
CA ALA A 182 -3.40 6.02 32.63
C ALA A 182 -4.87 6.10 32.18
N GLY A 183 -5.60 7.13 32.54
CA GLY A 183 -6.98 7.39 32.08
C GLY A 183 -7.07 7.83 30.60
N SER A 184 -6.03 8.48 30.07
CA SER A 184 -5.96 8.90 28.66
C SER A 184 -5.66 7.73 27.73
N MET A 185 -4.98 6.70 28.19
CA MET A 185 -4.60 5.52 27.41
C MET A 185 -5.85 4.70 27.01
N TRP A 186 -6.77 4.47 27.93
CA TRP A 186 -8.02 3.74 27.65
C TRP A 186 -8.93 4.53 26.68
N TYR A 187 -9.02 5.83 26.85
CA TYR A 187 -9.79 6.72 25.98
C TYR A 187 -9.24 6.69 24.53
N ASN A 188 -7.92 6.75 24.36
CA ASN A 188 -7.26 6.70 23.06
C ASN A 188 -7.45 5.35 22.37
N ASP A 189 -7.46 4.27 23.14
CA ASP A 189 -7.72 2.93 22.59
C ASP A 189 -9.15 2.81 22.08
N LEU A 190 -10.13 3.28 22.84
CA LEU A 190 -11.53 3.30 22.43
C LEU A 190 -11.74 4.19 21.21
N LEU A 191 -11.15 5.38 21.20
CA LEU A 191 -11.26 6.30 20.08
C LEU A 191 -10.66 5.70 18.80
N PHE A 192 -9.52 5.04 18.88
CA PHE A 192 -8.92 4.33 17.75
C PHE A 192 -9.85 3.26 17.19
N VAL A 193 -10.46 2.44 18.05
CA VAL A 193 -11.44 1.42 17.61
C VAL A 193 -12.63 2.08 16.90
N ILE A 194 -13.15 3.18 17.44
CA ILE A 194 -14.25 3.93 16.83
C ILE A 194 -13.84 4.45 15.44
N VAL A 195 -12.66 5.05 15.30
CA VAL A 195 -12.14 5.54 14.02
C VAL A 195 -12.06 4.41 13.00
N VAL A 196 -11.44 3.28 13.36
CA VAL A 196 -11.31 2.11 12.47
C VAL A 196 -12.69 1.60 12.02
N VAL A 197 -13.62 1.45 12.96
CA VAL A 197 -14.98 0.95 12.64
C VAL A 197 -15.73 1.92 11.75
N VAL A 198 -15.70 3.22 12.05
CA VAL A 198 -16.40 4.24 11.26
C VAL A 198 -15.82 4.31 9.84
N MET A 199 -14.49 4.34 9.72
CA MET A 199 -13.81 4.39 8.43
C MET A 199 -14.16 3.14 7.59
N MET A 200 -14.12 1.94 8.19
CA MET A 200 -14.45 0.70 7.50
C MET A 200 -15.95 0.63 7.11
N LEU A 201 -16.83 1.15 7.96
CA LEU A 201 -18.25 1.27 7.64
C LEU A 201 -18.50 2.17 6.44
N LEU A 202 -17.81 3.30 6.36
CA LEU A 202 -17.90 4.22 5.22
C LEU A 202 -17.44 3.54 3.92
N ILE A 203 -16.30 2.84 3.96
CA ILE A 203 -15.78 2.06 2.82
C ILE A 203 -16.83 1.03 2.37
N TRP A 204 -17.34 0.23 3.30
CA TRP A 204 -18.37 -0.77 3.00
C TRP A 204 -19.62 -0.14 2.36
N LEU A 205 -20.08 1.01 2.87
CA LEU A 205 -21.28 1.68 2.38
C LEU A 205 -21.18 2.08 0.91
N TYR A 206 -20.07 2.66 0.45
CA TYR A 206 -19.97 3.11 -0.94
C TYR A 206 -19.52 2.01 -1.91
N THR A 207 -18.85 0.96 -1.44
CA THR A 207 -18.38 -0.14 -2.31
C THR A 207 -19.43 -1.24 -2.52
N ARG A 208 -20.40 -1.39 -1.62
CA ARG A 208 -21.33 -2.53 -1.56
C ARG A 208 -22.14 -2.81 -2.83
N GLN A 209 -22.39 -1.82 -3.66
CA GLN A 209 -23.22 -1.94 -4.87
C GLN A 209 -22.39 -2.12 -6.14
N GLY A 210 -21.55 -1.15 -6.47
CA GLY A 210 -20.83 -1.10 -7.73
C GLY A 210 -19.52 -1.86 -7.75
N GLY A 211 -18.95 -2.19 -6.57
CA GLY A 211 -17.68 -2.91 -6.47
C GLY A 211 -16.60 -2.26 -7.32
N ILE A 212 -15.91 -3.06 -8.17
CA ILE A 212 -14.79 -2.58 -8.99
C ILE A 212 -15.15 -1.45 -9.95
N LYS A 213 -16.40 -1.37 -10.43
CA LYS A 213 -16.83 -0.27 -11.29
C LYS A 213 -16.82 1.07 -10.57
N THR A 214 -17.22 1.09 -9.29
CA THR A 214 -17.13 2.28 -8.44
C THR A 214 -15.67 2.64 -8.22
N LEU A 215 -14.82 1.64 -7.90
CA LEU A 215 -13.42 1.85 -7.57
C LEU A 215 -12.63 2.50 -8.72
N VAL A 216 -12.84 2.11 -9.96
CA VAL A 216 -12.17 2.75 -11.11
C VAL A 216 -12.36 4.27 -11.13
N TRP A 217 -13.52 4.78 -10.71
CA TRP A 217 -13.80 6.20 -10.66
C TRP A 217 -13.36 6.88 -9.35
N THR A 218 -13.59 6.21 -8.22
CA THR A 218 -13.18 6.76 -6.91
C THR A 218 -11.68 6.80 -6.77
N ASP A 219 -10.95 5.81 -7.30
CA ASP A 219 -9.49 5.79 -7.29
C ASP A 219 -8.88 6.97 -8.05
N VAL A 220 -9.49 7.41 -9.16
CA VAL A 220 -9.02 8.61 -9.87
C VAL A 220 -9.16 9.86 -9.01
N LEU A 221 -10.31 10.05 -8.35
CA LEU A 221 -10.50 11.16 -7.41
C LEU A 221 -9.49 11.10 -6.26
N GLN A 222 -9.32 9.92 -5.68
CA GLN A 222 -8.38 9.68 -4.58
C GLN A 222 -6.93 9.95 -5.00
N THR A 223 -6.55 9.55 -6.22
CA THR A 223 -5.23 9.80 -6.79
C THR A 223 -4.98 11.31 -6.97
N ILE A 224 -5.97 12.05 -7.47
CA ILE A 224 -5.87 13.52 -7.61
C ILE A 224 -5.71 14.18 -6.25
N CYS A 225 -6.49 13.79 -5.24
CA CYS A 225 -6.36 14.30 -3.87
C CYS A 225 -4.98 13.99 -3.29
N LEU A 226 -4.48 12.77 -3.47
CA LEU A 226 -3.18 12.32 -2.97
C LEU A 226 -2.03 13.14 -3.56
N PHE A 227 -1.95 13.25 -4.90
CA PHE A 227 -0.89 14.02 -5.55
C PHE A 227 -1.03 15.52 -5.33
N GLY A 228 -2.26 16.04 -5.30
CA GLY A 228 -2.52 17.42 -4.93
C GLY A 228 -1.99 17.75 -3.54
N THR A 229 -2.22 16.87 -2.57
CA THR A 229 -1.67 16.96 -1.21
C THR A 229 -0.14 16.94 -1.22
N LEU A 230 0.47 15.97 -1.92
CA LEU A 230 1.93 15.86 -2.01
C LEU A 230 2.57 17.14 -2.55
N LEU A 231 2.04 17.66 -3.66
CA LEU A 231 2.57 18.87 -4.29
C LEU A 231 2.39 20.11 -3.39
N LEU A 232 1.27 20.22 -2.69
CA LEU A 232 1.03 21.32 -1.74
C LEU A 232 1.97 21.25 -0.53
N ILE A 233 2.28 20.04 -0.03
CA ILE A 233 3.25 19.88 1.05
C ILE A 233 4.66 20.23 0.57
N ILE A 234 5.08 19.74 -0.61
CA ILE A 234 6.38 20.11 -1.19
C ILE A 234 6.49 21.63 -1.33
N TYR A 235 5.46 22.28 -1.90
CA TYR A 235 5.42 23.73 -2.04
C TYR A 235 5.57 24.42 -0.68
N LYS A 236 4.86 23.94 0.35
CA LYS A 236 4.93 24.52 1.70
C LYS A 236 6.32 24.37 2.33
N VAL A 237 6.95 23.21 2.20
CA VAL A 237 8.32 22.97 2.71
C VAL A 237 9.33 23.88 2.00
N VAL A 238 9.20 24.04 0.68
CA VAL A 238 10.08 24.94 -0.11
C VAL A 238 9.89 26.40 0.29
N ASP A 239 8.64 26.84 0.52
CA ASP A 239 8.31 28.20 1.02
C ASP A 239 8.88 28.43 2.43
N ASP A 240 8.77 27.44 3.33
CA ASP A 240 9.32 27.52 4.69
C ASP A 240 10.86 27.54 4.73
N LEU A 241 11.51 26.98 3.71
CA LEU A 241 12.95 27.02 3.51
C LEU A 241 13.43 28.34 2.86
N ASP A 242 12.52 29.27 2.53
CA ASP A 242 12.80 30.52 1.79
C ASP A 242 13.51 30.26 0.43
N MET A 243 13.17 29.17 -0.28
CA MET A 243 13.76 28.75 -1.55
C MET A 243 12.77 28.89 -2.72
N THR A 244 13.31 29.06 -3.93
CA THR A 244 12.50 28.82 -5.15
C THR A 244 12.43 27.32 -5.48
N MET A 245 11.45 26.91 -6.31
CA MET A 245 11.38 25.52 -6.78
C MET A 245 12.64 25.10 -7.54
N GLY A 246 13.30 26.04 -8.24
CA GLY A 246 14.58 25.78 -8.93
C GLY A 246 15.72 25.52 -7.96
N ASP A 247 15.83 26.33 -6.90
CA ASP A 247 16.82 26.15 -5.85
C ASP A 247 16.61 24.83 -5.11
N ALA A 248 15.36 24.49 -4.79
CA ALA A 248 15.01 23.22 -4.16
C ALA A 248 15.44 22.03 -5.02
N ALA A 249 15.19 22.06 -6.34
CA ALA A 249 15.64 21.02 -7.26
C ALA A 249 17.17 20.91 -7.32
N SER A 250 17.88 22.03 -7.32
CA SER A 250 19.35 22.07 -7.28
C SER A 250 19.89 21.50 -5.96
N VAL A 251 19.31 21.87 -4.84
CA VAL A 251 19.72 21.38 -3.52
C VAL A 251 19.47 19.88 -3.39
N ILE A 252 18.34 19.38 -3.87
CA ILE A 252 18.05 17.94 -3.90
C ILE A 252 19.11 17.22 -4.75
N TYR A 253 19.42 17.75 -5.95
CA TYR A 253 20.36 17.10 -6.86
C TYR A 253 21.78 16.99 -6.26
N HIS A 254 22.24 17.99 -5.52
CA HIS A 254 23.59 18.03 -4.92
C HIS A 254 23.64 17.44 -3.50
N SER A 255 22.52 17.02 -2.93
CA SER A 255 22.46 16.45 -1.58
C SER A 255 23.09 15.05 -1.55
N GLU A 256 23.90 14.77 -0.52
CA GLU A 256 24.41 13.42 -0.25
C GLU A 256 23.29 12.39 -0.03
N LEU A 257 22.13 12.84 0.48
CA LEU A 257 20.93 12.03 0.65
C LEU A 257 20.31 11.58 -0.68
N SER A 258 20.67 12.21 -1.79
CA SER A 258 20.16 11.87 -3.12
C SER A 258 20.94 10.74 -3.82
N ARG A 259 21.80 10.05 -3.09
CA ARG A 259 22.48 8.85 -3.61
C ARG A 259 21.44 7.79 -3.98
N VAL A 260 21.40 7.43 -5.29
CA VAL A 260 20.48 6.41 -5.83
C VAL A 260 21.17 5.06 -5.92
N PHE A 261 22.37 4.98 -6.49
CA PHE A 261 23.03 3.72 -6.83
C PHE A 261 24.05 3.31 -5.77
N VAL A 262 23.94 2.06 -5.28
CA VAL A 262 24.88 1.39 -4.37
C VAL A 262 25.44 0.17 -5.09
N MET A 263 26.67 0.30 -5.62
CA MET A 263 27.34 -0.77 -6.37
C MET A 263 28.65 -1.24 -5.72
N ASP A 264 29.04 -0.60 -4.65
CA ASP A 264 30.32 -0.75 -3.96
C ASP A 264 30.30 -1.81 -2.86
N ASP A 265 29.13 -2.13 -2.30
CA ASP A 265 28.99 -3.10 -1.20
C ASP A 265 27.97 -4.20 -1.53
N TRP A 266 28.48 -5.38 -1.90
CA TRP A 266 27.64 -6.54 -2.17
C TRP A 266 26.87 -7.05 -0.93
N PHE A 267 27.40 -6.87 0.26
CA PHE A 267 26.75 -7.32 1.49
C PHE A 267 25.63 -6.37 1.93
N SER A 268 25.66 -5.13 1.47
CA SER A 268 24.61 -4.16 1.76
C SER A 268 23.24 -4.65 1.27
N LYS A 269 22.23 -4.43 2.09
CA LYS A 269 20.81 -4.63 1.68
C LYS A 269 20.45 -3.71 0.51
N GLN A 270 21.13 -2.55 0.38
CA GLN A 270 20.86 -1.55 -0.65
C GLN A 270 21.64 -1.79 -1.95
N TYR A 271 22.38 -2.91 -2.08
CA TYR A 271 23.11 -3.23 -3.29
C TYR A 271 22.18 -3.26 -4.52
N PHE A 272 22.57 -2.57 -5.60
CA PHE A 272 21.74 -2.31 -6.78
C PHE A 272 21.03 -3.57 -7.31
N TRP A 273 21.78 -4.63 -7.63
CA TRP A 273 21.18 -5.82 -8.23
C TRP A 273 20.23 -6.54 -7.31
N LYS A 274 20.44 -6.52 -5.99
CA LYS A 274 19.49 -7.08 -5.02
C LYS A 274 18.19 -6.30 -5.04
N GLN A 275 18.27 -4.97 -4.95
CA GLN A 275 17.08 -4.10 -4.94
C GLN A 275 16.33 -4.14 -6.27
N PHE A 276 17.06 -4.07 -7.40
CA PHE A 276 16.48 -4.09 -8.74
C PHE A 276 15.76 -5.41 -9.04
N LEU A 277 16.42 -6.56 -8.81
CA LEU A 277 15.80 -7.87 -9.03
C LEU A 277 14.64 -8.12 -8.07
N SER A 278 14.82 -7.80 -6.79
CA SER A 278 13.74 -7.90 -5.81
C SER A 278 12.54 -7.04 -6.22
N GLY A 279 12.78 -5.82 -6.69
CA GLY A 279 11.74 -4.94 -7.22
C GLY A 279 10.97 -5.58 -8.38
N ALA A 280 11.66 -6.18 -9.34
CA ALA A 280 11.00 -6.86 -10.46
C ALA A 280 10.08 -8.00 -9.98
N PHE A 281 10.54 -8.84 -9.06
CA PHE A 281 9.74 -9.92 -8.51
C PHE A 281 8.60 -9.43 -7.60
N ILE A 282 8.84 -8.39 -6.79
CA ILE A 282 7.80 -7.74 -5.99
C ILE A 282 6.67 -7.23 -6.88
N ALA A 283 6.98 -6.52 -7.98
CA ALA A 283 5.97 -6.04 -8.91
C ALA A 283 5.17 -7.20 -9.55
N ILE A 284 5.87 -8.25 -10.02
CA ILE A 284 5.20 -9.44 -10.58
C ILE A 284 4.20 -10.01 -9.57
N VAL A 285 4.60 -10.13 -8.32
CA VAL A 285 3.79 -10.80 -7.29
C VAL A 285 2.69 -9.89 -6.74
N MET A 286 3.05 -8.69 -6.29
CA MET A 286 2.10 -7.77 -5.64
C MET A 286 1.18 -7.04 -6.63
N THR A 287 1.43 -7.17 -7.94
CA THR A 287 0.54 -6.65 -8.98
C THR A 287 0.02 -7.77 -9.86
N GLY A 288 0.91 -8.55 -10.48
CA GLY A 288 0.53 -9.57 -11.48
C GLY A 288 -0.13 -10.82 -10.90
N LEU A 289 0.21 -11.19 -9.66
CA LEU A 289 -0.37 -12.32 -8.93
C LEU A 289 -1.31 -11.88 -7.79
N ASP A 290 -1.64 -10.61 -7.74
CA ASP A 290 -2.58 -10.03 -6.80
C ASP A 290 -3.92 -9.76 -7.49
N GLN A 291 -5.00 -10.37 -6.96
CA GLN A 291 -6.33 -10.25 -7.56
C GLN A 291 -6.87 -8.82 -7.51
N ASP A 292 -6.53 -8.01 -6.50
CA ASP A 292 -6.99 -6.62 -6.38
C ASP A 292 -6.47 -5.78 -7.55
N MET A 293 -5.17 -5.83 -7.81
CA MET A 293 -4.55 -5.07 -8.91
C MET A 293 -4.97 -5.61 -10.28
N MET A 294 -5.00 -6.94 -10.43
CA MET A 294 -5.41 -7.56 -11.68
C MET A 294 -6.91 -7.39 -11.96
N GLN A 295 -7.75 -7.36 -10.94
CA GLN A 295 -9.17 -7.12 -11.10
C GLN A 295 -9.45 -5.75 -11.75
N LYS A 296 -8.70 -4.70 -11.35
CA LYS A 296 -8.78 -3.37 -11.97
C LYS A 296 -8.35 -3.41 -13.43
N ASN A 297 -7.19 -3.98 -13.71
CA ASN A 297 -6.65 -4.09 -15.06
C ASN A 297 -7.56 -4.91 -16.00
N LEU A 298 -8.16 -6.01 -15.48
CA LEU A 298 -9.11 -6.84 -16.23
C LEU A 298 -10.47 -6.17 -16.51
N THR A 299 -10.72 -4.96 -15.99
CA THR A 299 -11.89 -4.14 -16.37
C THR A 299 -11.71 -3.45 -17.72
N CYS A 300 -10.49 -3.38 -18.25
CA CYS A 300 -10.20 -2.78 -19.54
C CYS A 300 -10.91 -3.53 -20.69
N ARG A 301 -11.26 -2.80 -21.75
CA ARG A 301 -12.05 -3.31 -22.89
C ARG A 301 -11.32 -4.38 -23.70
N SER A 302 -10.01 -4.24 -23.83
CA SER A 302 -9.18 -5.11 -24.66
C SER A 302 -7.84 -5.40 -23.99
N LEU A 303 -7.16 -6.48 -24.44
CA LEU A 303 -5.80 -6.78 -24.03
C LEU A 303 -4.84 -5.61 -24.29
N ARG A 304 -4.97 -4.94 -25.44
CA ARG A 304 -4.14 -3.77 -25.79
C ARG A 304 -4.34 -2.62 -24.79
N ASP A 305 -5.58 -2.38 -24.37
CA ASP A 305 -5.88 -1.35 -23.37
C ASP A 305 -5.31 -1.72 -22.01
N ALA A 306 -5.43 -2.98 -21.61
CA ALA A 306 -4.83 -3.48 -20.37
C ALA A 306 -3.29 -3.41 -20.39
N GLN A 307 -2.65 -3.66 -21.52
CA GLN A 307 -1.20 -3.50 -21.69
C GLN A 307 -0.78 -2.02 -21.63
N LYS A 308 -1.54 -1.12 -22.27
CA LYS A 308 -1.31 0.34 -22.16
C LYS A 308 -1.43 0.80 -20.71
N ASP A 309 -2.50 0.39 -20.02
CA ASP A 309 -2.69 0.65 -18.59
C ASP A 309 -1.47 0.23 -17.79
N MET A 310 -1.07 -1.05 -17.88
CA MET A 310 0.04 -1.60 -17.10
C MET A 310 1.38 -0.91 -17.40
N CYS A 311 1.69 -0.60 -18.65
CA CYS A 311 2.92 0.10 -19.02
C CYS A 311 2.90 1.56 -18.53
N THR A 312 1.77 2.26 -18.68
CA THR A 312 1.62 3.65 -18.20
C THR A 312 1.73 3.71 -16.69
N TYR A 313 1.04 2.82 -15.97
CA TYR A 313 1.15 2.68 -14.53
C TYR A 313 2.60 2.43 -14.09
N GLY A 314 3.29 1.48 -14.74
CA GLY A 314 4.67 1.13 -14.40
C GLY A 314 5.65 2.29 -14.58
N VAL A 315 5.51 3.05 -15.67
CA VAL A 315 6.36 4.23 -15.92
C VAL A 315 6.02 5.37 -14.96
N ALA A 316 4.73 5.62 -14.69
CA ALA A 316 4.30 6.71 -13.81
C ALA A 316 4.67 6.48 -12.33
N PHE A 317 4.88 5.23 -11.93
CA PHE A 317 5.22 4.88 -10.55
C PHE A 317 6.62 5.39 -10.14
N LEU A 318 7.58 5.43 -11.06
CA LEU A 318 8.94 5.91 -10.79
C LEU A 318 8.98 7.41 -10.45
N PRO A 319 8.47 8.35 -11.29
CA PRO A 319 8.43 9.77 -10.94
C PRO A 319 7.57 10.06 -9.71
N ALA A 320 6.51 9.28 -9.47
CA ALA A 320 5.72 9.41 -8.26
C ALA A 320 6.57 9.17 -6.99
N ASN A 321 7.33 8.08 -6.95
CA ASN A 321 8.22 7.81 -5.81
C ASN A 321 9.39 8.79 -5.73
N LEU A 322 9.89 9.30 -6.85
CA LEU A 322 10.90 10.36 -6.86
C LEU A 322 10.39 11.61 -6.13
N LEU A 323 9.12 12.02 -6.34
CA LEU A 323 8.54 13.15 -5.63
C LEU A 323 8.47 12.90 -4.10
N PHE A 324 8.11 11.71 -3.66
CA PHE A 324 8.10 11.36 -2.24
C PHE A 324 9.51 11.37 -1.62
N LEU A 325 10.50 10.84 -2.32
CA LEU A 325 11.89 10.86 -1.87
C LEU A 325 12.44 12.29 -1.84
N SER A 326 12.10 13.12 -2.84
CA SER A 326 12.44 14.54 -2.86
C SER A 326 11.86 15.28 -1.67
N LEU A 327 10.61 14.98 -1.30
CA LEU A 327 10.01 15.50 -0.07
C LEU A 327 10.82 15.10 1.16
N GLY A 328 11.32 13.85 1.22
CA GLY A 328 12.16 13.37 2.34
C GLY A 328 13.45 14.17 2.49
N VAL A 329 14.14 14.49 1.38
CA VAL A 329 15.34 15.36 1.40
C VAL A 329 14.99 16.75 1.90
N LEU A 330 13.93 17.35 1.37
CA LEU A 330 13.49 18.70 1.76
C LEU A 330 13.09 18.78 3.25
N LEU A 331 12.37 17.78 3.76
CA LEU A 331 12.03 17.71 5.18
C LEU A 331 13.27 17.59 6.06
N THR A 332 14.24 16.77 5.67
CA THR A 332 15.51 16.64 6.40
C THR A 332 16.24 17.96 6.49
N LEU A 333 16.31 18.70 5.37
CA LEU A 333 16.90 20.04 5.32
C LEU A 333 16.13 21.02 6.20
N TRP A 334 14.80 20.95 6.19
CA TRP A 334 13.97 21.81 7.05
C TRP A 334 14.27 21.58 8.54
N TYR A 335 14.35 20.31 8.99
CA TYR A 335 14.72 20.00 10.38
C TYR A 335 16.11 20.53 10.74
N GLN A 336 17.08 20.38 9.83
CA GLN A 336 18.45 20.89 10.02
C GLN A 336 18.47 22.41 10.12
N GLN A 337 17.73 23.12 9.26
CA GLN A 337 17.67 24.59 9.26
C GLN A 337 16.99 25.13 10.53
N GLN A 338 16.00 24.40 11.08
CA GLN A 338 15.33 24.76 12.33
C GLN A 338 16.14 24.34 13.57
N GLY A 339 17.27 23.67 13.44
CA GLY A 339 18.05 23.16 14.57
C GLY A 339 17.36 22.07 15.36
N LEU A 340 16.37 21.39 14.75
CA LEU A 340 15.58 20.33 15.39
C LEU A 340 16.25 18.98 15.16
N ALA A 341 16.19 18.10 16.16
CA ALA A 341 16.62 16.73 16.01
C ALA A 341 15.68 15.96 15.07
N LEU A 342 16.25 15.14 14.19
CA LEU A 342 15.46 14.25 13.34
C LEU A 342 14.75 13.18 14.18
N PRO A 343 13.50 12.81 13.83
CA PRO A 343 12.81 11.72 14.50
C PRO A 343 13.59 10.41 14.47
N VAL A 344 13.52 9.65 15.56
CA VAL A 344 14.19 8.34 15.67
C VAL A 344 13.63 7.33 14.66
N LYS A 345 12.31 7.40 14.40
CA LYS A 345 11.66 6.60 13.37
C LYS A 345 11.44 7.47 12.13
N GLY A 346 11.89 7.01 10.97
CA GLY A 346 11.67 7.71 9.70
C GLY A 346 10.20 7.97 9.41
N ASP A 347 9.33 7.03 9.76
CA ASP A 347 7.88 7.15 9.56
C ASP A 347 7.24 8.34 10.30
N ASP A 348 7.91 8.89 11.31
CA ASP A 348 7.43 10.05 12.07
C ASP A 348 7.83 11.40 11.44
N LEU A 349 8.72 11.40 10.43
CA LEU A 349 9.31 12.61 9.85
C LEU A 349 8.24 13.59 9.34
N LEU A 350 7.36 13.12 8.47
CA LEU A 350 6.29 13.96 7.90
C LEU A 350 5.16 14.25 8.89
N PRO A 351 4.65 13.30 9.69
CA PRO A 351 3.63 13.58 10.71
C PRO A 351 4.08 14.61 11.74
N GLN A 352 5.32 14.55 12.22
CA GLN A 352 5.85 15.54 13.16
C GLN A 352 6.00 16.91 12.50
N PHE A 353 6.49 16.99 11.25
CA PHE A 353 6.52 18.26 10.50
C PHE A 353 5.12 18.90 10.43
N ILE A 354 4.10 18.12 10.06
CA ILE A 354 2.71 18.62 9.99
C ILE A 354 2.22 19.08 11.37
N SER A 355 2.52 18.35 12.43
CA SER A 355 2.16 18.73 13.81
C SER A 355 2.83 20.04 14.24
N LEU A 356 4.15 20.18 14.00
CA LEU A 356 4.91 21.37 14.34
C LEU A 356 4.46 22.63 13.55
N THR A 357 4.04 22.44 12.29
CA THR A 357 3.61 23.54 11.43
C THR A 357 2.10 23.80 11.45
N SER A 358 1.31 22.97 12.13
CA SER A 358 -0.16 23.02 12.15
C SER A 358 -0.71 24.37 12.62
N HIS A 359 -0.08 25.00 13.61
CA HIS A 359 -0.46 26.31 14.13
C HIS A 359 -0.17 27.46 13.15
N LEU A 360 0.84 27.29 12.28
CA LEU A 360 1.25 28.29 11.29
C LEU A 360 0.46 28.17 10.00
N SER A 361 0.06 26.96 9.64
CA SER A 361 -0.67 26.67 8.39
C SER A 361 -1.76 25.60 8.62
N PRO A 362 -2.93 25.97 9.15
CA PRO A 362 -4.04 25.04 9.34
C PRO A 362 -4.48 24.37 8.03
N LEU A 363 -4.37 25.07 6.90
CA LEU A 363 -4.70 24.53 5.58
C LEU A 363 -3.83 23.33 5.21
N THR A 364 -2.52 23.38 5.51
CA THR A 364 -1.58 22.27 5.23
C THR A 364 -2.00 21.02 5.99
N SER A 365 -2.38 21.16 7.26
CA SER A 365 -2.85 20.02 8.07
C SER A 365 -4.14 19.42 7.53
N ILE A 366 -5.09 20.26 7.13
CA ILE A 366 -6.37 19.80 6.54
C ILE A 366 -6.12 19.05 5.24
N VAL A 367 -5.27 19.61 4.36
CA VAL A 367 -4.92 18.99 3.07
C VAL A 367 -4.17 17.66 3.28
N PHE A 368 -3.25 17.62 4.25
CA PHE A 368 -2.55 16.39 4.61
C PHE A 368 -3.52 15.29 5.06
N ILE A 369 -4.43 15.60 5.98
CA ILE A 369 -5.46 14.66 6.44
C ILE A 369 -6.30 14.16 5.28
N LEU A 370 -6.73 15.05 4.37
CA LEU A 370 -7.49 14.67 3.18
C LEU A 370 -6.71 13.69 2.28
N GLY A 371 -5.44 13.98 2.01
CA GLY A 371 -4.56 13.11 1.23
C GLY A 371 -4.36 11.75 1.87
N MET A 372 -4.15 11.72 3.19
CA MET A 372 -4.00 10.48 3.96
C MET A 372 -5.28 9.64 3.95
N VAL A 373 -6.44 10.27 4.14
CA VAL A 373 -7.74 9.60 4.04
C VAL A 373 -7.95 9.05 2.63
N ALA A 374 -7.69 9.84 1.59
CA ALA A 374 -7.82 9.39 0.20
C ALA A 374 -6.92 8.18 -0.10
N ALA A 375 -5.65 8.22 0.32
CA ALA A 375 -4.70 7.13 0.16
C ALA A 375 -5.11 5.85 0.91
N ALA A 376 -5.65 5.99 2.13
CA ALA A 376 -6.14 4.87 2.92
C ALA A 376 -7.33 4.19 2.26
N PHE A 377 -8.29 5.00 1.82
CA PHE A 377 -9.54 4.50 1.24
C PHE A 377 -9.28 3.78 -0.07
N SER A 378 -8.44 4.31 -0.96
CA SER A 378 -8.07 3.66 -2.23
C SER A 378 -7.44 2.28 -2.03
N SER A 379 -6.66 2.11 -0.97
CA SER A 379 -6.05 0.81 -0.67
C SER A 379 -7.02 -0.17 -0.01
N ALA A 380 -7.87 0.30 0.91
CA ALA A 380 -8.75 -0.55 1.69
C ALA A 380 -10.02 -0.98 0.94
N ASP A 381 -10.62 -0.08 0.16
CA ASP A 381 -11.83 -0.36 -0.62
C ASP A 381 -11.57 -1.38 -1.74
N SER A 382 -10.42 -1.23 -2.38
CA SER A 382 -9.92 -2.16 -3.39
C SER A 382 -9.67 -3.54 -2.80
N ALA A 383 -8.94 -3.60 -1.66
CA ALA A 383 -8.70 -4.83 -0.94
C ALA A 383 -10.01 -5.52 -0.52
N LEU A 384 -10.96 -4.78 0.07
CA LEU A 384 -12.25 -5.32 0.51
C LEU A 384 -13.06 -5.92 -0.66
N THR A 385 -13.04 -5.23 -1.81
CA THR A 385 -13.74 -5.70 -3.01
C THR A 385 -13.07 -6.95 -3.60
N ALA A 386 -11.74 -6.99 -3.66
CA ALA A 386 -10.98 -8.14 -4.17
C ALA A 386 -11.11 -9.37 -3.24
N LEU A 387 -11.04 -9.17 -1.93
CA LEU A 387 -11.26 -10.22 -0.93
C LEU A 387 -12.66 -10.81 -1.05
N THR A 388 -13.69 -9.96 -1.20
CA THR A 388 -15.06 -10.41 -1.42
C THR A 388 -15.19 -11.21 -2.72
N THR A 389 -14.58 -10.72 -3.80
CA THR A 389 -14.59 -11.37 -5.12
C THR A 389 -13.94 -12.76 -5.03
N SER A 390 -12.72 -12.84 -4.51
CA SER A 390 -11.99 -14.10 -4.41
C SER A 390 -12.70 -15.10 -3.49
N TYR A 391 -13.26 -14.64 -2.38
CA TYR A 391 -14.03 -15.51 -1.50
C TYR A 391 -15.28 -16.11 -2.20
N CYS A 392 -16.07 -15.27 -2.87
CA CYS A 392 -17.29 -15.73 -3.54
C CYS A 392 -17.00 -16.63 -4.75
N VAL A 393 -16.02 -16.25 -5.56
CA VAL A 393 -15.70 -16.93 -6.81
C VAL A 393 -14.78 -18.13 -6.57
N ASP A 394 -13.65 -17.92 -5.86
CA ASP A 394 -12.58 -18.93 -5.77
C ASP A 394 -12.84 -19.95 -4.64
N ILE A 395 -13.29 -19.48 -3.48
CA ILE A 395 -13.49 -20.36 -2.31
C ILE A 395 -14.85 -21.03 -2.36
N CYS A 396 -15.93 -20.23 -2.52
CA CYS A 396 -17.31 -20.73 -2.52
C CYS A 396 -17.75 -21.27 -3.88
N GLY A 397 -17.16 -20.83 -5.00
CA GLY A 397 -17.53 -21.24 -6.35
C GLY A 397 -18.94 -20.79 -6.78
N ARG A 398 -19.45 -19.68 -6.21
CA ARG A 398 -20.82 -19.16 -6.45
C ARG A 398 -20.81 -17.69 -6.91
N PRO A 399 -20.29 -17.39 -8.11
CA PRO A 399 -20.16 -16.01 -8.58
C PRO A 399 -21.52 -15.30 -8.79
N ASP A 400 -22.59 -16.04 -9.04
CA ASP A 400 -23.91 -15.49 -9.37
C ASP A 400 -24.79 -15.26 -8.13
N ASP A 401 -24.38 -15.74 -6.94
CA ASP A 401 -25.14 -15.60 -5.69
C ASP A 401 -24.94 -14.21 -5.08
N GLU A 402 -25.89 -13.31 -5.35
CA GLU A 402 -25.86 -11.93 -4.83
C GLU A 402 -26.01 -11.89 -3.30
N ARG A 403 -26.79 -12.80 -2.69
CA ARG A 403 -26.95 -12.86 -1.24
C ARG A 403 -25.64 -13.25 -0.56
N LEU A 404 -24.94 -14.23 -1.12
CA LEU A 404 -23.61 -14.64 -0.66
C LEU A 404 -22.65 -13.46 -0.77
N ARG A 405 -22.60 -12.77 -1.90
CA ARG A 405 -21.71 -11.62 -2.13
C ARG A 405 -21.95 -10.51 -1.08
N ARG A 406 -23.20 -10.14 -0.83
CA ARG A 406 -23.53 -9.11 0.17
C ARG A 406 -23.10 -9.51 1.58
N ARG A 407 -23.35 -10.78 1.98
CA ARG A 407 -22.93 -11.31 3.30
C ARG A 407 -21.41 -11.39 3.40
N ALA A 408 -20.74 -11.89 2.36
CA ALA A 408 -19.29 -11.98 2.31
C ALA A 408 -18.64 -10.59 2.41
N HIS A 409 -19.21 -9.58 1.76
CA HIS A 409 -18.68 -8.21 1.80
C HIS A 409 -18.73 -7.61 3.22
N ILE A 410 -19.81 -7.84 3.96
CA ILE A 410 -19.91 -7.44 5.37
C ILE A 410 -18.94 -8.24 6.25
N ALA A 411 -18.89 -9.57 6.06
CA ALA A 411 -18.00 -10.42 6.84
C ALA A 411 -16.52 -10.06 6.63
N MET A 412 -16.09 -9.79 5.37
CA MET A 412 -14.73 -9.35 5.06
C MET A 412 -14.42 -8.01 5.69
N ALA A 413 -15.36 -7.05 5.71
CA ALA A 413 -15.18 -5.78 6.40
C ALA A 413 -14.97 -5.97 7.91
N GLY A 414 -15.75 -6.84 8.56
CA GLY A 414 -15.59 -7.19 9.98
C GLY A 414 -14.26 -7.87 10.28
N ILE A 415 -13.85 -8.84 9.46
CA ILE A 415 -12.55 -9.52 9.59
C ILE A 415 -11.41 -8.50 9.41
N PHE A 416 -11.55 -7.57 8.47
CA PHE A 416 -10.56 -6.52 8.23
C PHE A 416 -10.34 -5.65 9.49
N VAL A 417 -11.43 -5.24 10.17
CA VAL A 417 -11.33 -4.51 11.45
C VAL A 417 -10.55 -5.32 12.48
N VAL A 418 -10.85 -6.62 12.61
CA VAL A 418 -10.13 -7.51 13.56
C VAL A 418 -8.63 -7.55 13.24
N PHE A 419 -8.24 -7.67 11.96
CA PHE A 419 -6.84 -7.69 11.56
C PHE A 419 -6.14 -6.35 11.84
N ILE A 420 -6.81 -5.21 11.65
CA ILE A 420 -6.25 -3.89 11.98
C ILE A 420 -5.97 -3.79 13.47
N LEU A 421 -6.92 -4.21 14.31
CA LEU A 421 -6.79 -4.17 15.77
C LEU A 421 -5.72 -5.14 16.27
N LEU A 422 -5.63 -6.34 15.67
CA LEU A 422 -4.58 -7.31 15.97
C LEU A 422 -3.19 -6.75 15.64
N PHE A 423 -3.05 -6.09 14.50
CA PHE A 423 -1.77 -5.50 14.09
C PHE A 423 -1.33 -4.39 15.06
N ARG A 424 -2.26 -3.60 15.60
CA ARG A 424 -1.97 -2.60 16.64
C ARG A 424 -1.25 -3.18 17.84
N VAL A 425 -1.63 -4.40 18.25
CA VAL A 425 -1.03 -5.08 19.41
C VAL A 425 0.35 -5.67 19.09
N LEU A 426 0.58 -6.09 17.85
CA LEU A 426 1.76 -6.87 17.46
C LEU A 426 2.92 -6.03 16.92
N ASN A 427 2.69 -4.79 16.46
CA ASN A 427 3.68 -4.05 15.67
C ASN A 427 4.71 -3.31 16.53
N SER A 428 6.01 -3.55 16.21
CA SER A 428 7.17 -2.87 16.81
C SER A 428 8.19 -2.35 15.76
N THR A 429 7.97 -2.58 14.46
CA THR A 429 8.94 -2.29 13.37
C THR A 429 8.46 -1.21 12.42
N SER A 430 9.36 -0.73 11.52
CA SER A 430 8.97 0.11 10.38
C SER A 430 7.86 -0.54 9.57
N VAL A 431 6.86 0.24 9.20
CA VAL A 431 5.63 -0.29 8.59
C VAL A 431 5.88 -0.81 7.18
N ILE A 432 6.71 -0.13 6.39
CA ILE A 432 7.02 -0.57 5.01
C ILE A 432 7.80 -1.89 5.03
N ASP A 433 8.75 -2.03 5.94
CA ASP A 433 9.50 -3.27 6.10
C ASP A 433 8.61 -4.42 6.56
N ALA A 434 7.71 -4.16 7.52
CA ALA A 434 6.73 -5.16 7.96
C ALA A 434 5.85 -5.65 6.81
N ILE A 435 5.40 -4.76 5.92
CA ILE A 435 4.62 -5.12 4.74
C ILE A 435 5.44 -6.03 3.80
N TYR A 436 6.66 -5.66 3.47
CA TYR A 436 7.48 -6.45 2.54
C TYR A 436 7.90 -7.80 3.12
N ILE A 437 8.22 -7.86 4.41
CA ILE A 437 8.51 -9.12 5.10
C ILE A 437 7.28 -10.03 5.07
N LEU A 438 6.12 -9.51 5.47
CA LEU A 438 4.88 -10.26 5.47
C LEU A 438 4.50 -10.76 4.07
N CYS A 439 4.68 -9.90 3.06
CA CYS A 439 4.50 -10.25 1.65
C CYS A 439 5.48 -11.34 1.21
N SER A 440 6.74 -11.29 1.63
CA SER A 440 7.74 -12.30 1.26
C SER A 440 7.35 -13.70 1.73
N TYR A 441 6.77 -13.83 2.92
CA TYR A 441 6.29 -15.11 3.43
C TYR A 441 4.97 -15.57 2.81
N THR A 442 4.05 -14.66 2.54
CA THR A 442 2.68 -15.01 2.12
C THR A 442 2.51 -15.06 0.60
N TYR A 443 3.20 -14.22 -0.16
CA TYR A 443 3.17 -14.25 -1.63
C TYR A 443 4.22 -15.16 -2.27
N GLY A 444 5.26 -15.59 -1.53
CA GLY A 444 6.26 -16.51 -2.05
C GLY A 444 5.66 -17.80 -2.62
N PRO A 445 4.76 -18.50 -1.90
CA PRO A 445 4.06 -19.66 -2.43
C PRO A 445 3.27 -19.40 -3.71
N LEU A 446 2.65 -18.22 -3.85
CA LEU A 446 1.96 -17.80 -5.07
C LEU A 446 2.94 -17.65 -6.23
N LEU A 447 4.10 -17.00 -6.00
CA LEU A 447 5.16 -16.90 -7.00
C LEU A 447 5.58 -18.30 -7.51
N GLY A 448 5.84 -19.23 -6.58
CA GLY A 448 6.24 -20.60 -6.92
C GLY A 448 5.16 -21.36 -7.71
N LEU A 449 3.89 -21.25 -7.32
CA LEU A 449 2.75 -21.85 -8.01
C LEU A 449 2.62 -21.34 -9.44
N PHE A 450 2.63 -20.03 -9.63
CA PHE A 450 2.50 -19.42 -10.95
C PHE A 450 3.73 -19.68 -11.82
N ALA A 451 4.94 -19.56 -11.26
CA ALA A 451 6.17 -19.89 -11.97
C ALA A 451 6.16 -21.35 -12.44
N PHE A 452 5.77 -22.30 -11.57
CA PHE A 452 5.65 -23.71 -11.97
C PHE A 452 4.63 -23.90 -13.08
N GLY A 453 3.47 -23.26 -12.97
CA GLY A 453 2.42 -23.35 -13.98
C GLY A 453 2.82 -22.78 -15.33
N LEU A 454 3.56 -21.67 -15.36
CA LEU A 454 3.98 -20.95 -16.57
C LEU A 454 5.21 -21.61 -17.23
N LEU A 455 6.24 -21.93 -16.44
CA LEU A 455 7.54 -22.35 -16.95
C LEU A 455 7.62 -23.86 -17.23
N THR A 456 6.69 -24.68 -16.70
CA THR A 456 6.72 -26.13 -16.88
C THR A 456 5.45 -26.64 -17.56
N LYS A 457 5.54 -27.75 -18.24
CA LYS A 457 4.38 -28.53 -18.75
C LYS A 457 4.09 -29.78 -17.90
N ARG A 458 4.84 -29.98 -16.81
CA ARG A 458 4.76 -31.19 -15.98
C ARG A 458 3.47 -31.19 -15.13
N LYS A 459 2.93 -32.36 -14.83
CA LYS A 459 1.79 -32.56 -13.94
C LYS A 459 2.31 -32.90 -12.55
N THR A 460 2.06 -32.06 -11.58
CA THR A 460 2.37 -32.30 -10.17
C THR A 460 1.22 -33.03 -9.46
N ASN A 461 1.49 -33.56 -8.27
CA ASN A 461 0.45 -34.13 -7.43
C ASN A 461 -0.32 -33.02 -6.69
N ASP A 462 -1.52 -32.69 -7.18
CA ASP A 462 -2.37 -31.62 -6.60
C ASP A 462 -2.64 -31.81 -5.10
N ARG A 463 -2.61 -33.07 -4.58
CA ARG A 463 -2.81 -33.34 -3.15
C ARG A 463 -1.69 -32.80 -2.26
N LEU A 464 -0.46 -32.73 -2.79
CA LEU A 464 0.70 -32.25 -2.03
C LEU A 464 0.87 -30.72 -2.08
N VAL A 465 0.21 -30.04 -3.02
CA VAL A 465 0.35 -28.59 -3.22
C VAL A 465 0.11 -27.77 -1.93
N PRO A 466 -0.98 -27.98 -1.15
CA PRO A 466 -1.20 -27.21 0.07
C PRO A 466 -0.06 -27.38 1.09
N TYR A 467 0.45 -28.60 1.24
CA TYR A 467 1.53 -28.90 2.19
C TYR A 467 2.85 -28.25 1.76
N ILE A 468 3.16 -28.26 0.46
CA ILE A 468 4.36 -27.61 -0.09
C ILE A 468 4.27 -26.10 0.14
N CYS A 469 3.12 -25.49 -0.15
CA CYS A 469 2.91 -24.06 0.02
C CYS A 469 2.94 -23.62 1.50
N LEU A 470 2.55 -24.49 2.44
CA LEU A 470 2.65 -24.21 3.87
C LEU A 470 4.07 -24.45 4.42
N ALA A 471 4.76 -25.48 3.91
CA ALA A 471 6.13 -25.77 4.33
C ALA A 471 7.15 -24.73 3.84
N SER A 472 6.97 -24.19 2.64
CA SER A 472 7.92 -23.28 2.01
C SER A 472 8.19 -22.01 2.86
N PRO A 473 7.20 -21.25 3.36
CA PRO A 473 7.44 -20.11 4.26
C PRO A 473 8.14 -20.50 5.57
N VAL A 474 7.80 -21.67 6.13
CA VAL A 474 8.42 -22.18 7.37
C VAL A 474 9.90 -22.49 7.13
N ILE A 475 10.22 -23.20 6.06
CA ILE A 475 11.61 -23.50 5.67
C ILE A 475 12.37 -22.21 5.39
N CYS A 476 11.73 -21.25 4.69
CA CYS A 476 12.32 -19.95 4.39
C CYS A 476 12.66 -19.18 5.68
N TYR A 477 11.76 -19.17 6.66
CA TYR A 477 12.00 -18.55 7.96
C TYR A 477 13.15 -19.21 8.75
N LEU A 478 13.21 -20.55 8.76
CA LEU A 478 14.31 -21.26 9.40
C LEU A 478 15.65 -20.99 8.69
N LEU A 479 15.67 -20.91 7.36
CA LEU A 479 16.86 -20.56 6.60
C LEU A 479 17.32 -19.12 6.90
N ASP A 480 16.41 -18.17 7.02
CA ASP A 480 16.73 -16.78 7.36
C ASP A 480 17.45 -16.71 8.72
N ILE A 481 16.91 -17.36 9.76
CA ILE A 481 17.53 -17.44 11.07
C ILE A 481 18.90 -18.14 11.01
N CYS A 482 18.99 -19.29 10.32
CA CYS A 482 20.23 -20.04 10.24
C CYS A 482 21.35 -19.24 9.53
N VAL A 483 21.01 -18.57 8.43
CA VAL A 483 21.96 -17.77 7.67
C VAL A 483 22.41 -16.54 8.47
N GLU A 484 21.48 -15.90 9.19
CA GLU A 484 21.82 -14.79 10.08
C GLU A 484 22.79 -15.22 11.17
N GLN A 485 22.56 -16.36 11.82
CA GLN A 485 23.43 -16.87 12.87
C GLN A 485 24.82 -17.31 12.38
N LEU A 486 24.89 -17.89 11.16
CA LEU A 486 26.15 -18.44 10.63
C LEU A 486 27.01 -17.38 9.94
N SER A 487 26.42 -16.42 9.25
CA SER A 487 27.13 -15.46 8.38
C SER A 487 26.89 -14.00 8.78
N GLY A 488 26.00 -13.70 9.71
CA GLY A 488 25.56 -12.34 10.01
C GLY A 488 24.71 -11.70 8.91
N TYR A 489 24.43 -12.43 7.82
CA TYR A 489 23.66 -11.93 6.70
C TYR A 489 22.17 -12.02 6.98
N ARG A 490 21.45 -10.90 6.91
CA ARG A 490 19.98 -10.83 6.98
C ARG A 490 19.40 -10.65 5.59
N PHE A 491 18.50 -11.55 5.21
CA PHE A 491 17.76 -11.40 3.97
C PHE A 491 16.94 -10.10 3.98
N GLY A 492 16.87 -9.46 2.83
CA GLY A 492 15.99 -8.34 2.54
C GLY A 492 14.78 -8.78 1.73
N TYR A 493 14.43 -8.00 0.71
CA TYR A 493 13.28 -8.26 -0.16
C TYR A 493 13.49 -9.50 -1.07
N GLU A 494 14.72 -9.98 -1.24
CA GLU A 494 15.06 -11.22 -1.94
C GLU A 494 14.50 -12.49 -1.28
N LEU A 495 14.06 -12.42 -0.02
CA LEU A 495 13.40 -13.51 0.68
C LEU A 495 12.15 -14.01 -0.07
N LEU A 496 11.46 -13.11 -0.78
CA LEU A 496 10.34 -13.44 -1.65
C LEU A 496 10.73 -14.42 -2.76
N MET A 497 11.88 -14.17 -3.40
CA MET A 497 12.38 -15.05 -4.47
C MET A 497 12.80 -16.41 -3.92
N LEU A 498 13.46 -16.44 -2.76
CA LEU A 498 13.85 -17.68 -2.10
C LEU A 498 12.62 -18.54 -1.76
N ASN A 499 11.59 -17.95 -1.16
CA ASN A 499 10.35 -18.65 -0.82
C ASN A 499 9.62 -19.16 -2.08
N GLY A 500 9.58 -18.33 -3.14
CA GLY A 500 9.03 -18.74 -4.43
C GLY A 500 9.80 -19.91 -5.06
N LEU A 501 11.14 -19.90 -4.97
CA LEU A 501 11.99 -20.97 -5.46
C LEU A 501 11.78 -22.26 -4.67
N LEU A 502 11.70 -22.21 -3.35
CA LEU A 502 11.42 -23.38 -2.50
C LEU A 502 10.07 -24.01 -2.88
N THR A 503 9.05 -23.21 -3.08
CA THR A 503 7.73 -23.70 -3.52
C THR A 503 7.83 -24.33 -4.91
N PHE A 504 8.51 -23.69 -5.86
CA PHE A 504 8.72 -24.22 -7.22
C PHE A 504 9.44 -25.57 -7.18
N LEU A 505 10.52 -25.68 -6.43
CA LEU A 505 11.30 -26.93 -6.28
C LEU A 505 10.47 -28.03 -5.60
N GLY A 506 9.71 -27.71 -4.57
CA GLY A 506 8.79 -28.66 -3.92
C GLY A 506 7.75 -29.21 -4.90
N LEU A 507 7.18 -28.35 -5.74
CA LEU A 507 6.26 -28.77 -6.81
C LEU A 507 6.95 -29.61 -7.87
N TRP A 508 8.19 -29.26 -8.23
CA TRP A 508 8.98 -30.02 -9.19
C TRP A 508 9.29 -31.42 -8.71
N LEU A 509 9.66 -31.58 -7.43
CA LEU A 509 9.92 -32.88 -6.82
C LEU A 509 8.64 -33.74 -6.67
N SER A 510 7.47 -33.10 -6.56
CA SER A 510 6.18 -33.78 -6.44
C SER A 510 5.57 -34.19 -7.80
N VAL A 511 6.31 -34.03 -8.89
CA VAL A 511 5.86 -34.45 -10.23
C VAL A 511 5.60 -35.93 -10.25
N LYS A 512 4.42 -36.34 -10.71
CA LYS A 512 4.10 -37.75 -10.92
C LYS A 512 5.06 -38.35 -11.98
N ARG A 513 5.90 -39.29 -11.58
CA ARG A 513 6.61 -40.13 -12.56
C ARG A 513 5.54 -40.80 -13.42
N LYS A 514 5.67 -40.69 -14.75
CA LYS A 514 4.88 -41.53 -15.66
C LYS A 514 5.19 -42.98 -15.28
N SER A 515 4.23 -43.68 -14.67
CA SER A 515 4.23 -45.13 -14.58
C SER A 515 3.97 -45.71 -15.96
#